data_77cf481dba67d6cd379d675110aad9e2
#
_entry.id   77cf481dba67d6cd379d675110aad9e2
#
_cell.length_a   1.000
_cell.length_b   1.000
_cell.length_c   1.000
_cell.angle_alpha   90.00
_cell.angle_beta   90.00
_cell.angle_gamma   90.00
#
_symmetry.space_group_name_H-M   'P 1'
#
loop_
_entity.id
_entity.type
_entity.pdbx_description
1 polymer ?
#
loop_
_entity_poly.entity_id
_entity_poly.type
_entity_poly.pdbx_seq_one_letter_code
_entity_poly.pdbx_strand_id
1 'polypeptide(L)'
;KYIATCDIHVYSIDEVFIEATHYMSLYEKDAKAASMDTPHYLAMTMVRDVLKNTGITATAGIGTNLYLAKVAMDIVAKKAPPDKDGVRIAELDEMSYRMLLWCHTPLTAFWQVGPGKVRRLARHNIFTMGDIAQMSIVDEEWFYKQFGIDAELLIDHAWGKEPCTLADIKNYRPKANSRSVGQVLSRPYKFAEARLVFSEMIDQLVMD
;
A
#
# COMPACT_ATOMS: atom_id res chain seq x y z
N LYS A 1 -0.42 14.92 16.10
CA LYS A 1 -1.51 15.15 17.09
C LYS A 1 -1.96 13.83 17.72
N TYR A 2 -2.24 12.79 16.92
CA TYR A 2 -2.76 11.49 17.37
C TYR A 2 -1.67 10.44 17.53
N ILE A 3 -0.67 10.48 16.68
CA ILE A 3 0.41 9.51 16.53
C ILE A 3 1.73 10.26 16.50
N ALA A 4 2.78 9.71 17.09
CA ALA A 4 4.12 10.27 17.04
C ALA A 4 4.69 10.17 15.61
N THR A 5 5.51 11.14 15.22
CA THR A 5 6.09 11.17 13.87
C THR A 5 6.98 9.95 13.57
N CYS A 6 7.58 9.37 14.63
CA CYS A 6 8.36 8.13 14.49
C CYS A 6 7.51 6.93 14.04
N ASP A 7 6.21 6.93 14.24
CA ASP A 7 5.29 5.84 13.88
C ASP A 7 4.50 6.15 12.60
N ILE A 8 4.92 7.18 11.86
CA ILE A 8 4.37 7.57 10.56
C ILE A 8 5.45 7.42 9.49
N HIS A 9 5.11 6.78 8.39
CA HIS A 9 5.92 6.71 7.18
C HIS A 9 5.15 7.31 6.01
N VAL A 10 5.71 8.38 5.41
CA VAL A 10 5.17 8.99 4.19
C VAL A 10 5.53 8.09 3.02
N TYR A 11 4.54 7.44 2.44
CA TYR A 11 4.70 6.50 1.33
C TYR A 11 4.70 7.22 -0.03
N SER A 12 3.79 8.17 -0.20
CA SER A 12 3.70 9.00 -1.40
C SER A 12 3.23 10.42 -1.03
N ILE A 13 2.98 11.27 -2.02
CA ILE A 13 2.54 12.65 -1.81
C ILE A 13 1.22 12.74 -1.02
N ASP A 14 0.37 11.71 -1.10
CA ASP A 14 -0.99 11.66 -0.55
C ASP A 14 -1.28 10.41 0.29
N GLU A 15 -0.28 9.57 0.54
CA GLU A 15 -0.44 8.33 1.30
C GLU A 15 0.59 8.20 2.42
N VAL A 16 0.13 7.72 3.57
CA VAL A 16 0.97 7.43 4.74
C VAL A 16 0.66 6.06 5.31
N PHE A 17 1.67 5.38 5.83
CA PHE A 17 1.49 4.25 6.74
C PHE A 17 1.68 4.70 8.18
N ILE A 18 0.89 4.16 9.07
CA ILE A 18 0.87 4.50 10.49
C ILE A 18 0.93 3.21 11.30
N GLU A 19 1.93 3.09 12.18
CA GLU A 19 1.96 2.06 13.21
C GLU A 19 1.10 2.51 14.39
N ALA A 20 -0.04 1.89 14.55
CA ALA A 20 -1.04 2.32 15.51
C ALA A 20 -1.15 1.43 16.76
N THR A 21 -0.53 0.24 16.76
CA THR A 21 -0.68 -0.77 17.81
C THR A 21 -0.44 -0.22 19.21
N HIS A 22 0.62 0.56 19.39
CA HIS A 22 1.00 1.13 20.69
C HIS A 22 0.04 2.18 21.22
N TYR A 23 -0.86 2.69 20.37
CA TYR A 23 -1.81 3.74 20.73
C TYR A 23 -3.20 3.21 21.08
N MET A 24 -3.48 1.93 20.83
CA MET A 24 -4.82 1.35 21.01
C MET A 24 -5.35 1.56 22.43
N SER A 25 -4.55 1.33 23.46
CA SER A 25 -4.96 1.50 24.86
C SER A 25 -5.39 2.94 25.20
N LEU A 26 -4.83 3.93 24.51
CA LEU A 26 -5.16 5.35 24.75
C LEU A 26 -6.57 5.71 24.26
N TYR A 27 -7.05 5.02 23.23
CA TYR A 27 -8.33 5.31 22.58
C TYR A 27 -9.43 4.30 22.90
N GLU A 28 -9.12 3.24 23.64
CA GLU A 28 -10.08 2.16 23.94
C GLU A 28 -11.34 2.64 24.67
N LYS A 29 -11.19 3.56 25.63
CA LYS A 29 -12.32 4.13 26.37
C LYS A 29 -13.26 4.93 25.48
N ASP A 30 -12.70 5.76 24.62
CA ASP A 30 -13.47 6.62 23.72
C ASP A 30 -14.11 5.78 22.60
N ALA A 31 -13.41 4.79 22.08
CA ALA A 31 -13.95 3.83 21.11
C ALA A 31 -15.16 3.08 21.67
N LYS A 32 -15.06 2.55 22.91
CA LYS A 32 -16.18 1.90 23.61
C LYS A 32 -17.36 2.85 23.80
N ALA A 33 -17.12 4.09 24.17
CA ALA A 33 -18.18 5.10 24.29
C ALA A 33 -18.87 5.40 22.96
N ALA A 34 -18.14 5.29 21.85
CA ALA A 34 -18.63 5.45 20.50
C ALA A 34 -19.26 4.17 19.90
N SER A 35 -19.26 3.05 20.63
CA SER A 35 -19.69 1.71 20.18
C SER A 35 -18.92 1.25 18.92
N MET A 36 -17.63 1.51 18.89
CA MET A 36 -16.72 1.17 17.79
C MET A 36 -15.54 0.35 18.32
N ASP A 37 -14.92 -0.46 17.47
CA ASP A 37 -13.61 -1.01 17.74
C ASP A 37 -12.54 0.08 17.70
N THR A 38 -11.45 -0.13 18.43
CA THR A 38 -10.46 0.93 18.64
C THR A 38 -9.70 1.34 17.38
N PRO A 39 -9.23 0.41 16.51
CA PRO A 39 -8.58 0.77 15.26
C PRO A 39 -9.48 1.62 14.36
N HIS A 40 -10.73 1.23 14.22
CA HIS A 40 -11.71 1.94 13.39
C HIS A 40 -12.02 3.34 13.94
N TYR A 41 -12.19 3.44 15.27
CA TYR A 41 -12.40 4.72 15.96
C TYR A 41 -11.23 5.69 15.73
N LEU A 42 -9.99 5.22 15.88
CA LEU A 42 -8.81 6.04 15.67
C LEU A 42 -8.69 6.49 14.22
N ALA A 43 -8.83 5.58 13.26
CA ALA A 43 -8.80 5.90 11.84
C ALA A 43 -9.88 6.93 11.48
N MET A 44 -11.13 6.72 11.93
CA MET A 44 -12.24 7.65 11.72
C MET A 44 -11.96 9.03 12.29
N THR A 45 -11.40 9.07 13.51
CA THR A 45 -11.07 10.34 14.19
C THR A 45 -10.00 11.13 13.43
N MET A 46 -8.96 10.44 12.94
CA MET A 46 -7.91 11.07 12.15
C MET A 46 -8.43 11.59 10.81
N VAL A 47 -9.19 10.78 10.08
CA VAL A 47 -9.74 11.15 8.76
C VAL A 47 -10.69 12.34 8.88
N ARG A 48 -11.54 12.36 9.90
CA ARG A 48 -12.45 13.50 10.15
C ARG A 48 -11.73 14.78 10.58
N ASP A 49 -10.62 14.65 11.32
CA ASP A 49 -9.80 15.81 11.66
C ASP A 49 -9.11 16.41 10.43
N VAL A 50 -8.62 15.55 9.52
CA VAL A 50 -8.08 15.97 8.21
C VAL A 50 -9.17 16.69 7.42
N LEU A 51 -10.34 16.08 7.26
CA LEU A 51 -11.47 16.70 6.55
C LEU A 51 -11.85 18.06 7.13
N LYS A 52 -11.94 18.15 8.46
CA LYS A 52 -12.29 19.41 9.15
C LYS A 52 -11.27 20.52 8.91
N ASN A 53 -9.99 20.19 8.87
CA ASN A 53 -8.92 21.19 8.76
C ASN A 53 -8.55 21.53 7.32
N THR A 54 -8.78 20.64 6.36
CA THR A 54 -8.34 20.79 4.97
C THR A 54 -9.47 20.82 3.95
N GLY A 55 -10.66 20.34 4.32
CA GLY A 55 -11.76 20.12 3.39
C GLY A 55 -11.57 18.88 2.48
N ILE A 56 -10.53 18.09 2.69
CA ILE A 56 -10.18 16.92 1.87
C ILE A 56 -10.58 15.66 2.63
N THR A 57 -11.36 14.79 1.98
CA THR A 57 -11.68 13.46 2.50
C THR A 57 -10.51 12.50 2.27
N ALA A 58 -10.33 11.54 3.18
CA ALA A 58 -9.38 10.45 3.02
C ALA A 58 -10.06 9.08 3.15
N THR A 59 -9.40 8.07 2.61
CA THR A 59 -9.79 6.66 2.74
C THR A 59 -8.74 5.97 3.60
N ALA A 60 -9.15 5.11 4.51
CA ALA A 60 -8.24 4.36 5.37
C ALA A 60 -8.41 2.85 5.18
N GLY A 61 -7.28 2.15 5.23
CA GLY A 61 -7.21 0.70 5.35
C GLY A 61 -6.56 0.33 6.68
N ILE A 62 -7.18 -0.56 7.41
CA ILE A 62 -6.68 -1.14 8.66
C ILE A 62 -6.23 -2.57 8.35
N GLY A 63 -5.06 -2.96 8.83
CA GLY A 63 -4.54 -4.30 8.60
C GLY A 63 -3.55 -4.72 9.68
N THR A 64 -3.37 -6.02 9.86
CA THR A 64 -2.42 -6.60 10.81
C THR A 64 -0.96 -6.44 10.35
N ASN A 65 -0.75 -6.03 9.09
CA ASN A 65 0.56 -5.71 8.51
C ASN A 65 0.41 -4.65 7.40
N LEU A 66 1.54 -4.15 6.87
CA LEU A 66 1.56 -3.09 5.86
C LEU A 66 0.82 -3.47 4.57
N TYR A 67 0.97 -4.72 4.12
CA TYR A 67 0.31 -5.20 2.92
C TYR A 67 -1.21 -5.22 3.09
N LEU A 68 -1.71 -5.80 4.18
CA LEU A 68 -3.15 -5.90 4.45
C LEU A 68 -3.78 -4.52 4.64
N ALA A 69 -3.10 -3.59 5.32
CA ALA A 69 -3.57 -2.21 5.44
C ALA A 69 -3.69 -1.54 4.07
N LYS A 70 -2.67 -1.69 3.20
CA LYS A 70 -2.69 -1.13 1.84
C LYS A 70 -3.78 -1.73 0.97
N VAL A 71 -3.94 -3.05 0.99
CA VAL A 71 -4.95 -3.77 0.20
C VAL A 71 -6.37 -3.50 0.72
N ALA A 72 -6.57 -3.39 2.05
CA ALA A 72 -7.83 -2.97 2.63
C ALA A 72 -8.25 -1.59 2.09
N MET A 73 -7.32 -0.64 2.04
CA MET A 73 -7.59 0.69 1.50
C MET A 73 -7.90 0.65 0.01
N ASP A 74 -7.04 0.03 -0.80
CA ASP A 74 -7.10 0.13 -2.26
C ASP A 74 -8.22 -0.69 -2.89
N ILE A 75 -8.52 -1.87 -2.35
CA ILE A 75 -9.48 -2.79 -2.96
C ILE A 75 -10.82 -2.74 -2.24
N VAL A 76 -10.82 -2.72 -0.91
CA VAL A 76 -12.07 -2.83 -0.13
C VAL A 76 -12.66 -1.45 0.17
N ALA A 77 -11.90 -0.57 0.84
CA ALA A 77 -12.43 0.72 1.28
C ALA A 77 -12.82 1.63 0.10
N LYS A 78 -12.02 1.69 -0.97
CA LYS A 78 -12.34 2.49 -2.17
C LYS A 78 -13.65 2.07 -2.85
N LYS A 79 -14.08 0.82 -2.68
CA LYS A 79 -15.35 0.30 -3.22
C LYS A 79 -16.51 0.33 -2.21
N ALA A 80 -16.21 0.53 -0.94
CA ALA A 80 -17.25 0.65 0.10
C ALA A 80 -18.07 1.93 -0.07
N PRO A 81 -19.35 1.92 0.29
CA PRO A 81 -20.14 3.13 0.34
C PRO A 81 -19.52 4.09 1.37
N PRO A 82 -19.45 5.40 1.04
CA PRO A 82 -18.96 6.38 2.00
C PRO A 82 -19.98 6.59 3.12
N ASP A 83 -19.50 6.97 4.30
CA ASP A 83 -20.39 7.49 5.34
C ASP A 83 -20.92 8.90 4.95
N LYS A 84 -21.71 9.50 5.84
CA LYS A 84 -22.30 10.84 5.63
C LYS A 84 -21.28 11.95 5.35
N ASP A 85 -20.04 11.76 5.79
CA ASP A 85 -18.94 12.71 5.65
C ASP A 85 -18.00 12.34 4.48
N GLY A 86 -18.35 11.32 3.70
CA GLY A 86 -17.54 10.84 2.57
C GLY A 86 -16.41 9.90 2.97
N VAL A 87 -16.30 9.53 4.25
CA VAL A 87 -15.24 8.68 4.79
C VAL A 87 -15.46 7.22 4.41
N ARG A 88 -14.39 6.53 4.04
CA ARG A 88 -14.36 5.10 3.74
C ARG A 88 -13.23 4.45 4.52
N ILE A 89 -13.58 3.43 5.29
CA ILE A 89 -12.61 2.65 6.07
C ILE A 89 -12.92 1.17 5.82
N ALA A 90 -11.87 0.38 5.66
CA ALA A 90 -11.97 -1.08 5.62
C ALA A 90 -10.87 -1.69 6.47
N GLU A 91 -11.12 -2.91 6.93
CA GLU A 91 -10.20 -3.66 7.77
C GLU A 91 -10.00 -5.06 7.19
N LEU A 92 -8.76 -5.55 7.20
CA LEU A 92 -8.39 -6.91 6.82
C LEU A 92 -7.38 -7.48 7.80
N ASP A 93 -7.65 -8.70 8.23
CA ASP A 93 -6.67 -9.65 8.74
C ASP A 93 -6.37 -10.72 7.68
N GLU A 94 -5.50 -11.65 7.96
CA GLU A 94 -5.09 -12.71 7.03
C GLU A 94 -6.26 -13.61 6.61
N MET A 95 -7.21 -13.87 7.51
CA MET A 95 -8.36 -14.73 7.22
C MET A 95 -9.40 -14.03 6.38
N SER A 96 -9.78 -12.81 6.74
CA SER A 96 -10.73 -12.00 5.97
C SER A 96 -10.17 -11.65 4.59
N TYR A 97 -8.86 -11.38 4.48
CA TYR A 97 -8.18 -11.21 3.21
C TYR A 97 -8.36 -12.44 2.30
N ARG A 98 -8.08 -13.64 2.81
CA ARG A 98 -8.23 -14.87 2.03
C ARG A 98 -9.67 -15.12 1.61
N MET A 99 -10.61 -14.94 2.55
CA MET A 99 -12.04 -15.15 2.26
C MET A 99 -12.59 -14.15 1.23
N LEU A 100 -12.17 -12.89 1.29
CA LEU A 100 -12.74 -11.83 0.47
C LEU A 100 -11.99 -11.61 -0.84
N LEU A 101 -10.66 -11.81 -0.86
CA LEU A 101 -9.82 -11.33 -1.95
C LEU A 101 -9.02 -12.40 -2.68
N TRP A 102 -8.98 -13.64 -2.22
CA TRP A 102 -8.26 -14.69 -2.94
C TRP A 102 -8.76 -14.92 -4.37
N CYS A 103 -10.06 -14.74 -4.61
CA CYS A 103 -10.66 -14.83 -5.95
C CYS A 103 -10.79 -13.46 -6.66
N HIS A 104 -10.25 -12.38 -6.06
CA HIS A 104 -10.38 -11.04 -6.63
C HIS A 104 -9.53 -10.88 -7.90
N THR A 105 -10.13 -10.24 -8.91
CA THR A 105 -9.48 -9.87 -10.18
C THR A 105 -9.74 -8.40 -10.49
N PRO A 106 -8.83 -7.73 -11.21
CA PRO A 106 -7.57 -8.23 -11.76
C PRO A 106 -6.45 -8.27 -10.69
N LEU A 107 -5.45 -9.12 -10.88
CA LEU A 107 -4.26 -9.18 -10.02
C LEU A 107 -3.50 -7.85 -9.92
N THR A 108 -3.60 -6.99 -10.94
CA THR A 108 -3.00 -5.64 -10.91
C THR A 108 -3.63 -4.69 -9.89
N ALA A 109 -4.75 -5.07 -9.27
CA ALA A 109 -5.34 -4.31 -8.18
C ALA A 109 -4.54 -4.45 -6.87
N PHE A 110 -3.75 -5.52 -6.74
CA PHE A 110 -2.95 -5.78 -5.57
C PHE A 110 -1.63 -5.02 -5.58
N TRP A 111 -1.27 -4.49 -4.43
CA TRP A 111 -0.03 -3.76 -4.24
C TRP A 111 1.18 -4.57 -4.70
N GLN A 112 2.11 -3.95 -5.43
CA GLN A 112 3.33 -4.51 -6.00
C GLN A 112 3.12 -5.60 -7.09
N VAL A 113 1.90 -5.81 -7.57
CA VAL A 113 1.61 -6.73 -8.68
C VAL A 113 1.40 -5.95 -9.98
N GLY A 114 2.48 -5.71 -10.70
CA GLY A 114 2.45 -5.00 -11.97
C GLY A 114 2.05 -5.87 -13.17
N PRO A 115 1.74 -5.24 -14.33
CA PRO A 115 1.30 -5.97 -15.55
C PRO A 115 2.31 -7.00 -16.05
N GLY A 116 3.61 -6.79 -15.78
CA GLY A 116 4.66 -7.75 -16.14
C GLY A 116 4.55 -9.07 -15.39
N LYS A 117 4.31 -8.98 -14.06
CA LYS A 117 4.08 -10.16 -13.23
C LYS A 117 2.80 -10.88 -13.66
N VAL A 118 1.70 -10.14 -13.88
CA VAL A 118 0.41 -10.71 -14.30
C VAL A 118 0.52 -11.46 -15.63
N ARG A 119 1.18 -10.89 -16.65
CA ARG A 119 1.37 -11.58 -17.95
C ARG A 119 2.16 -12.87 -17.80
N ARG A 120 3.12 -12.92 -16.90
CA ARG A 120 3.94 -14.11 -16.64
C ARG A 120 3.13 -15.19 -15.92
N LEU A 121 2.37 -14.82 -14.90
CA LEU A 121 1.47 -15.71 -14.16
C LEU A 121 0.38 -16.31 -15.09
N ALA A 122 -0.25 -15.47 -15.92
CA ALA A 122 -1.32 -15.89 -16.83
C ALA A 122 -0.89 -16.98 -17.84
N ARG A 123 0.39 -17.03 -18.25
CA ARG A 123 0.92 -18.11 -19.10
C ARG A 123 0.88 -19.48 -18.43
N HIS A 124 0.73 -19.51 -17.12
CA HIS A 124 0.66 -20.72 -16.30
C HIS A 124 -0.71 -20.90 -15.64
N ASN A 125 -1.74 -20.22 -16.19
CA ASN A 125 -3.13 -20.27 -15.69
C ASN A 125 -3.28 -19.80 -14.24
N ILE A 126 -2.45 -18.86 -13.79
CA ILE A 126 -2.50 -18.24 -12.46
C ILE A 126 -3.09 -16.85 -12.65
N PHE A 127 -4.29 -16.60 -12.10
CA PHE A 127 -5.07 -15.38 -12.31
C PHE A 127 -5.46 -14.67 -11.03
N THR A 128 -5.33 -15.33 -9.88
CA THR A 128 -5.76 -14.82 -8.57
C THR A 128 -4.67 -14.99 -7.51
N MET A 129 -4.81 -14.27 -6.38
CA MET A 129 -3.92 -14.49 -5.24
C MET A 129 -4.10 -15.90 -4.64
N GLY A 130 -5.31 -16.44 -4.68
CA GLY A 130 -5.56 -17.82 -4.29
C GLY A 130 -4.82 -18.83 -5.14
N ASP A 131 -4.75 -18.63 -6.48
CA ASP A 131 -3.96 -19.49 -7.37
C ASP A 131 -2.46 -19.42 -7.03
N ILE A 132 -1.93 -18.23 -6.75
CA ILE A 132 -0.54 -18.04 -6.33
C ILE A 132 -0.28 -18.82 -5.02
N ALA A 133 -1.14 -18.64 -4.01
CA ALA A 133 -1.02 -19.30 -2.73
C ALA A 133 -1.05 -20.84 -2.87
N GLN A 134 -1.98 -21.37 -3.67
CA GLN A 134 -2.07 -22.82 -3.91
C GLN A 134 -0.86 -23.36 -4.69
N MET A 135 -0.44 -22.64 -5.74
CA MET A 135 0.71 -23.06 -6.52
C MET A 135 2.02 -23.01 -5.72
N SER A 136 2.14 -22.07 -4.76
CA SER A 136 3.33 -21.98 -3.90
C SER A 136 3.52 -23.22 -3.00
N ILE A 137 2.46 -23.92 -2.66
CA ILE A 137 2.54 -25.19 -1.92
C ILE A 137 3.02 -26.34 -2.82
N VAL A 138 2.65 -26.29 -4.09
CA VAL A 138 2.93 -27.38 -5.04
C VAL A 138 4.34 -27.25 -5.63
N ASP A 139 4.73 -26.04 -6.03
CA ASP A 139 6.03 -25.77 -6.67
C ASP A 139 6.49 -24.33 -6.36
N GLU A 140 7.02 -24.14 -5.17
CA GLU A 140 7.59 -22.86 -4.76
C GLU A 140 8.80 -22.48 -5.61
N GLU A 141 9.63 -23.46 -5.98
CA GLU A 141 10.84 -23.27 -6.79
C GLU A 141 10.54 -22.65 -8.15
N TRP A 142 9.38 -22.97 -8.73
CA TRP A 142 8.92 -22.37 -9.97
C TRP A 142 8.79 -20.83 -9.84
N PHE A 143 8.26 -20.33 -8.72
CA PHE A 143 8.17 -18.88 -8.49
C PHE A 143 9.54 -18.23 -8.46
N TYR A 144 10.52 -18.82 -7.77
CA TYR A 144 11.89 -18.28 -7.76
C TYR A 144 12.54 -18.29 -9.14
N LYS A 145 12.29 -19.31 -9.95
CA LYS A 145 12.76 -19.36 -11.35
C LYS A 145 12.12 -18.27 -12.23
N GLN A 146 10.85 -17.91 -11.96
CA GLN A 146 10.11 -16.92 -12.74
C GLN A 146 10.37 -15.47 -12.27
N PHE A 147 10.50 -15.25 -10.99
CA PHE A 147 10.48 -13.91 -10.39
C PHE A 147 11.74 -13.56 -9.59
N GLY A 148 12.66 -14.51 -9.41
CA GLY A 148 13.85 -14.30 -8.59
C GLY A 148 13.46 -13.99 -7.15
N ILE A 149 14.13 -13.00 -6.53
CA ILE A 149 13.87 -12.58 -5.15
C ILE A 149 12.44 -12.03 -4.94
N ASP A 150 11.81 -11.52 -5.99
CA ASP A 150 10.41 -11.04 -5.93
C ASP A 150 9.40 -12.17 -5.69
N ALA A 151 9.82 -13.43 -5.82
CA ALA A 151 8.96 -14.60 -5.57
C ALA A 151 8.53 -14.67 -4.12
N GLU A 152 9.45 -14.47 -3.18
CA GLU A 152 9.17 -14.51 -1.74
C GLU A 152 8.06 -13.52 -1.37
N LEU A 153 8.24 -12.25 -1.78
CA LEU A 153 7.25 -11.22 -1.54
C LEU A 153 5.89 -11.54 -2.18
N LEU A 154 5.90 -12.08 -3.41
CA LEU A 154 4.67 -12.43 -4.12
C LEU A 154 3.91 -13.57 -3.42
N ILE A 155 4.62 -14.58 -2.93
CA ILE A 155 4.06 -15.70 -2.18
C ILE A 155 3.53 -15.21 -0.82
N ASP A 156 4.32 -14.45 -0.07
CA ASP A 156 3.91 -13.91 1.23
C ASP A 156 2.64 -13.06 1.10
N HIS A 157 2.60 -12.15 0.13
CA HIS A 157 1.41 -11.35 -0.15
C HIS A 157 0.20 -12.19 -0.54
N ALA A 158 0.38 -13.28 -1.30
CA ALA A 158 -0.71 -14.19 -1.62
C ALA A 158 -1.30 -14.86 -0.35
N TRP A 159 -0.49 -15.09 0.65
CA TRP A 159 -0.93 -15.60 1.96
C TRP A 159 -1.41 -14.52 2.92
N GLY A 160 -1.31 -13.25 2.55
CA GLY A 160 -1.66 -12.10 3.40
C GLY A 160 -0.59 -11.77 4.43
N LYS A 161 0.66 -12.13 4.17
CA LYS A 161 1.81 -11.88 5.04
C LYS A 161 2.65 -10.72 4.50
N GLU A 162 3.22 -9.94 5.40
CA GLU A 162 4.22 -8.92 5.12
C GLU A 162 5.18 -8.84 6.31
N PRO A 163 6.39 -9.37 6.18
CA PRO A 163 7.35 -9.36 7.27
C PRO A 163 7.98 -7.97 7.50
N CYS A 164 7.95 -7.09 6.50
CA CYS A 164 8.53 -5.76 6.60
C CYS A 164 7.70 -4.88 7.55
N THR A 165 8.37 -4.23 8.47
CA THR A 165 7.78 -3.28 9.43
C THR A 165 8.15 -1.84 9.11
N LEU A 166 7.47 -0.86 9.71
CA LEU A 166 7.88 0.56 9.60
C LEU A 166 9.27 0.79 10.18
N ALA A 167 9.67 0.03 11.19
CA ALA A 167 11.02 0.10 11.76
C ALA A 167 12.07 -0.35 10.75
N ASP A 168 11.80 -1.42 10.01
CA ASP A 168 12.71 -1.91 8.96
C ASP A 168 12.87 -0.88 7.85
N ILE A 169 11.77 -0.28 7.39
CA ILE A 169 11.80 0.78 6.38
C ILE A 169 12.66 1.96 6.84
N LYS A 170 12.49 2.42 8.07
CA LYS A 170 13.23 3.56 8.63
C LYS A 170 14.72 3.28 8.84
N ASN A 171 15.05 2.03 9.17
CA ASN A 171 16.43 1.60 9.39
C ASN A 171 17.14 1.23 8.09
N TYR A 172 16.41 1.09 6.98
CA TYR A 172 16.98 0.73 5.69
C TYR A 172 18.01 1.77 5.22
N ARG A 173 19.18 1.29 4.83
CA ARG A 173 20.22 2.11 4.21
C ARG A 173 20.50 1.59 2.81
N PRO A 174 20.21 2.37 1.75
CA PRO A 174 20.50 1.97 0.38
C PRO A 174 21.98 1.64 0.19
N LYS A 175 22.25 0.52 -0.47
CA LYS A 175 23.62 0.13 -0.85
C LYS A 175 24.11 0.84 -2.12
N ALA A 176 23.16 1.35 -2.93
CA ALA A 176 23.48 2.06 -4.17
C ALA A 176 23.55 3.57 -3.93
N ASN A 177 24.60 4.20 -4.48
CA ASN A 177 24.81 5.65 -4.47
C ASN A 177 24.37 6.27 -5.81
N SER A 178 23.21 5.85 -6.34
CA SER A 178 22.65 6.42 -7.57
C SER A 178 21.36 7.17 -7.26
N ARG A 179 21.19 8.32 -7.89
CA ARG A 179 19.94 9.08 -7.89
C ARG A 179 19.37 9.10 -9.28
N SER A 180 18.07 9.08 -9.41
CA SER A 180 17.39 9.22 -10.68
C SER A 180 16.20 10.15 -10.52
N VAL A 181 15.94 10.95 -11.56
CA VAL A 181 14.76 11.78 -11.68
C VAL A 181 14.05 11.41 -12.99
N GLY A 182 12.74 11.40 -12.98
CA GLY A 182 11.95 11.10 -14.16
C GLY A 182 10.74 12.02 -14.26
N GLN A 183 10.41 12.47 -15.45
CA GLN A 183 9.22 13.27 -15.72
C GLN A 183 8.42 12.66 -16.87
N VAL A 184 7.11 12.46 -16.64
CA VAL A 184 6.20 12.05 -17.70
C VAL A 184 5.74 13.29 -18.44
N LEU A 185 6.03 13.33 -19.75
CA LEU A 185 5.65 14.46 -20.60
C LEU A 185 4.19 14.32 -21.05
N SER A 186 3.46 15.42 -21.08
CA SER A 186 2.03 15.46 -21.48
C SER A 186 1.81 15.21 -22.98
N ARG A 187 2.84 15.40 -23.80
CA ARG A 187 2.86 15.20 -25.25
C ARG A 187 4.29 14.94 -25.75
N PRO A 188 4.49 14.51 -27.00
CA PRO A 188 5.82 14.50 -27.60
C PRO A 188 6.39 15.92 -27.69
N TYR A 189 7.61 16.13 -27.16
CA TYR A 189 8.31 17.41 -27.17
C TYR A 189 9.29 17.47 -28.34
N LYS A 190 9.43 18.69 -28.93
CA LYS A 190 10.51 18.97 -29.89
C LYS A 190 11.85 19.06 -29.15
N PHE A 191 12.95 18.95 -29.89
CA PHE A 191 14.30 18.91 -29.29
C PHE A 191 14.58 20.09 -28.34
N ALA A 192 14.21 21.31 -28.69
CA ALA A 192 14.44 22.47 -27.84
C ALA A 192 13.67 22.41 -26.51
N GLU A 193 12.41 21.98 -26.55
CA GLU A 193 11.57 21.80 -25.36
C GLU A 193 12.11 20.66 -24.49
N ALA A 194 12.44 19.51 -25.10
CA ALA A 194 13.01 18.36 -24.39
C ALA A 194 14.35 18.70 -23.73
N ARG A 195 15.21 19.48 -24.40
CA ARG A 195 16.48 19.95 -23.84
C ARG A 195 16.26 20.83 -22.61
N LEU A 196 15.28 21.73 -22.62
CA LEU A 196 14.97 22.59 -21.48
C LEU A 196 14.53 21.74 -20.26
N VAL A 197 13.56 20.85 -20.45
CA VAL A 197 13.10 19.96 -19.39
C VAL A 197 14.23 19.09 -18.85
N PHE A 198 15.09 18.55 -19.72
CA PHE A 198 16.23 17.76 -19.30
C PHE A 198 17.23 18.57 -18.47
N SER A 199 17.49 19.84 -18.84
CA SER A 199 18.35 20.71 -18.04
C SER A 199 17.76 21.00 -16.67
N GLU A 200 16.46 21.30 -16.58
CA GLU A 200 15.76 21.49 -15.30
C GLU A 200 15.81 20.24 -14.41
N MET A 201 15.66 19.05 -15.02
CA MET A 201 15.77 17.76 -14.28
C MET A 201 17.19 17.54 -13.75
N ILE A 202 18.24 17.93 -14.49
CA ILE A 202 19.61 17.85 -14.01
C ILE A 202 19.83 18.81 -12.85
N ASP A 203 19.37 20.05 -12.96
CA ASP A 203 19.50 21.03 -11.89
C ASP A 203 18.81 20.55 -10.61
N GLN A 204 17.60 19.99 -10.71
CA GLN A 204 16.90 19.39 -9.58
C GLN A 204 17.70 18.22 -8.98
N LEU A 205 18.23 17.31 -9.79
CA LEU A 205 18.98 16.16 -9.32
C LEU A 205 20.28 16.54 -8.59
N VAL A 206 20.87 17.68 -8.93
CA VAL A 206 22.12 18.19 -8.28
C VAL A 206 21.80 18.91 -6.97
N MET A 207 20.61 19.53 -6.87
CA MET A 207 20.21 20.28 -5.66
C MET A 207 19.65 19.40 -4.54
N ASP A 208 19.13 18.22 -4.88
CA ASP A 208 18.62 17.19 -3.95
C ASP A 208 19.76 16.30 -3.39
#